data_17194f74f2d234c6596f1fd952229256
#
_entry.id   17194f74f2d234c6596f1fd952229256
#
_cell.length_a   1.000
_cell.length_b   1.000
_cell.length_c   1.000
_cell.angle_alpha   90.00
_cell.angle_beta   90.00
_cell.angle_gamma   90.00
#
_symmetry.space_group_name_H-M   'P 1'
#
loop_
_entity.id
_entity.type
_entity.pdbx_description
1 polymer ?
#
loop_
_entity_poly.entity_id
_entity_poly.type
_entity_poly.pdbx_seq_one_letter_code
_entity_poly.pdbx_strand_id
1 'polypeptide(L)'
;MAQEKKRRRFAVCLAAYNGMVFMVEQIESILLQSNVDIQVFISVDQSIDGTEARLAEWALSESRLTLLPFGQRFGGAGPNFYRLLRDVDLSGFDYLSFADQDDLWHPEKLWRAQCLMTKKSALGYSSNFTAFWPTGEARLVNKAWPQRTWDFLFESAGPGCTYVLHSSLAIPLQQLVRNADKNLLRVDYHDWLAYAFARYHNFPWVIDTWSSMQYRQHAHNQIGVNAGWRSFWLRVRKILSGYGFEQSLLIADLVQASALPVVQRGLGGGRLGYLWLALRATQCRRKRIDQMWFFISCVLLALFKPADRGDA
;
A
#
# COMPACT_ATOMS: atom_id res chain seq x y z
N MET A 1 7.34 -41.42 -9.59
CA MET A 1 6.40 -40.37 -10.03
C MET A 1 6.61 -39.20 -9.11
N ALA A 2 7.19 -38.10 -9.57
CA ALA A 2 7.30 -36.88 -8.78
C ALA A 2 5.87 -36.35 -8.54
N GLN A 3 5.45 -36.22 -7.29
CA GLN A 3 4.19 -35.54 -6.97
C GLN A 3 4.29 -34.12 -7.56
N GLU A 4 3.42 -33.82 -8.52
CA GLU A 4 3.27 -32.48 -9.07
C GLU A 4 2.96 -31.54 -7.91
N LYS A 5 3.91 -30.70 -7.54
CA LYS A 5 3.79 -29.82 -6.38
C LYS A 5 2.65 -28.85 -6.66
N LYS A 6 1.51 -29.01 -5.99
CA LYS A 6 0.32 -28.16 -6.16
C LYS A 6 0.73 -26.69 -6.16
N ARG A 7 0.41 -25.97 -7.24
CA ARG A 7 0.66 -24.55 -7.36
C ARG A 7 -0.08 -23.79 -6.27
N ARG A 8 0.50 -22.72 -5.76
CA ARG A 8 -0.14 -21.85 -4.79
C ARG A 8 -1.13 -20.93 -5.47
N ARG A 9 -2.26 -20.71 -4.79
CA ARG A 9 -3.37 -19.92 -5.30
C ARG A 9 -3.30 -18.48 -4.78
N PHE A 10 -3.35 -17.52 -5.69
CA PHE A 10 -3.28 -16.10 -5.38
C PHE A 10 -4.60 -15.39 -5.74
N ALA A 11 -5.18 -14.68 -4.77
CA ALA A 11 -6.19 -13.67 -5.02
C ALA A 11 -5.49 -12.35 -5.35
N VAL A 12 -5.63 -11.84 -6.57
CA VAL A 12 -5.11 -10.55 -6.97
C VAL A 12 -6.26 -9.55 -6.93
N CYS A 13 -6.19 -8.58 -6.04
CA CYS A 13 -7.16 -7.51 -5.87
C CYS A 13 -6.74 -6.28 -6.68
N LEU A 14 -7.44 -6.01 -7.78
CA LEU A 14 -7.18 -4.90 -8.69
C LEU A 14 -8.23 -3.80 -8.51
N ALA A 15 -7.77 -2.59 -8.19
CA ALA A 15 -8.61 -1.39 -8.12
C ALA A 15 -8.49 -0.58 -9.41
N ALA A 16 -9.63 -0.23 -10.03
CA ALA A 16 -9.68 0.50 -11.29
C ALA A 16 -10.58 1.74 -11.20
N TYR A 17 -10.17 2.79 -11.93
CA TYR A 17 -10.95 4.02 -12.18
C TYR A 17 -10.45 4.69 -13.45
N ASN A 18 -11.33 4.86 -14.46
CA ASN A 18 -10.95 5.42 -15.76
C ASN A 18 -9.68 4.78 -16.33
N GLY A 19 -9.65 3.43 -16.36
CA GLY A 19 -8.44 2.65 -16.59
C GLY A 19 -8.21 2.21 -18.04
N MET A 20 -9.08 2.58 -18.98
CA MET A 20 -9.07 2.06 -20.38
C MET A 20 -7.69 2.11 -21.04
N VAL A 21 -6.89 3.13 -20.75
CA VAL A 21 -5.61 3.36 -21.45
C VAL A 21 -4.56 2.29 -21.11
N PHE A 22 -4.53 1.80 -19.85
CA PHE A 22 -3.43 0.94 -19.36
C PHE A 22 -3.88 -0.42 -18.82
N MET A 23 -5.16 -0.53 -18.47
CA MET A 23 -5.72 -1.68 -17.77
C MET A 23 -5.52 -3.00 -18.51
N VAL A 24 -5.56 -2.99 -19.85
CA VAL A 24 -5.38 -4.21 -20.66
C VAL A 24 -3.99 -4.77 -20.47
N GLU A 25 -2.95 -3.94 -20.64
CA GLU A 25 -1.55 -4.35 -20.44
C GLU A 25 -1.30 -4.83 -19.00
N GLN A 26 -1.89 -4.13 -18.01
CA GLN A 26 -1.76 -4.52 -16.61
C GLN A 26 -2.37 -5.90 -16.34
N ILE A 27 -3.61 -6.14 -16.74
CA ILE A 27 -4.27 -7.43 -16.53
C ILE A 27 -3.55 -8.54 -17.26
N GLU A 28 -3.12 -8.34 -18.51
CA GLU A 28 -2.33 -9.31 -19.25
C GLU A 28 -1.03 -9.65 -18.52
N SER A 29 -0.31 -8.67 -17.96
CA SER A 29 0.90 -8.91 -17.18
C SER A 29 0.64 -9.72 -15.90
N ILE A 30 -0.54 -9.57 -15.30
CA ILE A 30 -0.98 -10.40 -14.15
C ILE A 30 -1.31 -11.81 -14.64
N LEU A 31 -2.04 -11.96 -15.74
CA LEU A 31 -2.44 -13.27 -16.27
C LEU A 31 -1.25 -14.12 -16.76
N LEU A 32 -0.11 -13.48 -17.05
CA LEU A 32 1.16 -14.12 -17.45
C LEU A 32 2.04 -14.57 -16.27
N GLN A 33 1.55 -14.48 -15.00
CA GLN A 33 2.35 -14.93 -13.86
C GLN A 33 2.68 -16.43 -13.94
N SER A 34 3.96 -16.75 -13.74
CA SER A 34 4.48 -18.11 -13.86
C SER A 34 4.45 -18.89 -12.54
N ASN A 35 4.28 -20.22 -12.64
CA ASN A 35 4.38 -21.17 -11.51
C ASN A 35 3.38 -20.94 -10.34
N VAL A 36 2.31 -20.22 -10.56
CA VAL A 36 1.25 -19.93 -9.59
C VAL A 36 -0.11 -20.05 -10.27
N ASP A 37 -1.16 -20.26 -9.47
CA ASP A 37 -2.55 -20.17 -9.90
C ASP A 37 -3.13 -18.84 -9.40
N ILE A 38 -3.78 -18.08 -10.29
CA ILE A 38 -4.29 -16.75 -9.98
C ILE A 38 -5.77 -16.63 -10.25
N GLN A 39 -6.44 -15.83 -9.42
CA GLN A 39 -7.76 -15.27 -9.67
C GLN A 39 -7.68 -13.77 -9.45
N VAL A 40 -8.11 -12.97 -10.42
CA VAL A 40 -8.10 -11.51 -10.35
C VAL A 40 -9.50 -11.02 -9.99
N PHE A 41 -9.60 -10.37 -8.84
CA PHE A 41 -10.82 -9.70 -8.38
C PHE A 41 -10.71 -8.22 -8.69
N ILE A 42 -11.66 -7.69 -9.47
CA ILE A 42 -11.59 -6.32 -9.97
C ILE A 42 -12.73 -5.50 -9.37
N SER A 43 -12.38 -4.42 -8.72
CA SER A 43 -13.30 -3.39 -8.25
C SER A 43 -13.11 -2.12 -9.07
N VAL A 44 -14.16 -1.71 -9.77
CA VAL A 44 -14.15 -0.48 -10.59
C VAL A 44 -14.88 0.61 -9.83
N ASP A 45 -14.23 1.73 -9.55
CA ASP A 45 -14.88 2.97 -9.14
C ASP A 45 -15.64 3.55 -10.36
N GLN A 46 -16.80 4.16 -10.15
CA GLN A 46 -17.67 4.65 -11.22
C GLN A 46 -16.88 5.43 -12.28
N SER A 47 -16.77 4.86 -13.47
CA SER A 47 -15.92 5.33 -14.57
C SER A 47 -16.75 5.89 -15.72
N ILE A 48 -16.14 6.76 -16.54
CA ILE A 48 -16.82 7.43 -17.68
C ILE A 48 -16.12 7.13 -19.02
N ASP A 49 -15.06 6.31 -19.02
CA ASP A 49 -14.22 6.04 -20.19
C ASP A 49 -14.48 4.67 -20.85
N GLY A 50 -15.49 3.92 -20.38
CA GLY A 50 -15.81 2.59 -20.88
C GLY A 50 -15.09 1.43 -20.17
N THR A 51 -14.34 1.70 -19.10
CA THR A 51 -13.65 0.68 -18.30
C THR A 51 -14.56 -0.48 -17.88
N GLU A 52 -15.76 -0.17 -17.37
CA GLU A 52 -16.73 -1.16 -16.88
C GLU A 52 -17.20 -2.08 -18.00
N ALA A 53 -17.58 -1.52 -19.16
CA ALA A 53 -18.06 -2.27 -20.31
C ALA A 53 -16.97 -3.20 -20.87
N ARG A 54 -15.75 -2.70 -21.00
CA ARG A 54 -14.60 -3.48 -21.48
C ARG A 54 -14.27 -4.66 -20.55
N LEU A 55 -14.28 -4.45 -19.25
CA LEU A 55 -14.02 -5.51 -18.27
C LEU A 55 -15.15 -6.53 -18.27
N ALA A 56 -16.41 -6.11 -18.37
CA ALA A 56 -17.55 -7.01 -18.43
C ALA A 56 -17.46 -7.96 -19.64
N GLU A 57 -17.11 -7.42 -20.82
CA GLU A 57 -16.87 -8.22 -22.02
C GLU A 57 -15.72 -9.22 -21.83
N TRP A 58 -14.59 -8.77 -21.28
CA TRP A 58 -13.42 -9.62 -21.10
C TRP A 58 -13.66 -10.76 -20.09
N ALA A 59 -14.36 -10.50 -19.02
CA ALA A 59 -14.69 -11.53 -18.02
C ALA A 59 -15.61 -12.65 -18.57
N LEU A 60 -16.31 -12.45 -19.70
CA LEU A 60 -17.06 -13.52 -20.36
C LEU A 60 -16.16 -14.59 -20.99
N SER A 61 -14.95 -14.22 -21.40
CA SER A 61 -13.99 -15.12 -22.08
C SER A 61 -12.80 -15.53 -21.24
N GLU A 62 -12.52 -14.82 -20.12
CA GLU A 62 -11.38 -15.12 -19.22
C GLU A 62 -11.88 -15.45 -17.80
N SER A 63 -11.96 -16.74 -17.50
CA SER A 63 -12.49 -17.26 -16.25
C SER A 63 -11.70 -16.86 -14.99
N ARG A 64 -10.46 -16.41 -15.15
CA ARG A 64 -9.63 -15.91 -14.06
C ARG A 64 -9.97 -14.48 -13.63
N LEU A 65 -10.88 -13.79 -14.33
CA LEU A 65 -11.37 -12.46 -13.96
C LEU A 65 -12.70 -12.58 -13.22
N THR A 66 -12.79 -11.97 -12.05
CA THR A 66 -14.03 -11.84 -11.27
C THR A 66 -14.28 -10.36 -11.01
N LEU A 67 -15.42 -9.86 -11.50
CA LEU A 67 -15.79 -8.46 -11.33
C LEU A 67 -16.70 -8.30 -10.11
N LEU A 68 -16.38 -7.36 -9.23
CA LEU A 68 -17.29 -6.94 -8.19
C LEU A 68 -18.42 -6.06 -8.83
N PRO A 69 -19.63 -6.00 -8.23
CA PRO A 69 -20.72 -5.22 -8.77
C PRO A 69 -20.33 -3.77 -9.07
N PHE A 70 -20.76 -3.25 -10.23
CA PHE A 70 -20.49 -1.89 -10.68
C PHE A 70 -21.45 -0.84 -10.08
N GLY A 71 -21.20 0.43 -10.39
CA GLY A 71 -22.11 1.55 -10.14
C GLY A 71 -21.91 2.28 -8.80
N GLN A 72 -20.91 1.92 -8.02
CA GLN A 72 -20.55 2.64 -6.79
C GLN A 72 -19.38 3.59 -7.02
N ARG A 73 -19.42 4.75 -6.36
CA ARG A 73 -18.31 5.70 -6.33
C ARG A 73 -17.60 5.61 -4.98
N PHE A 74 -16.32 5.25 -5.00
CA PHE A 74 -15.49 5.13 -3.81
C PHE A 74 -14.66 6.39 -3.55
N GLY A 75 -14.34 7.14 -4.62
CA GLY A 75 -13.66 8.43 -4.53
C GLY A 75 -12.16 8.36 -4.33
N GLY A 76 -11.54 7.20 -4.54
CA GLY A 76 -10.09 7.04 -4.47
C GLY A 76 -9.62 5.59 -4.39
N ALA A 77 -8.32 5.37 -4.59
CA ALA A 77 -7.75 4.03 -4.57
C ALA A 77 -7.90 3.36 -3.19
N GLY A 78 -7.59 4.07 -2.10
CA GLY A 78 -7.71 3.52 -0.74
C GLY A 78 -9.10 2.92 -0.46
N PRO A 79 -10.20 3.69 -0.54
CA PRO A 79 -11.56 3.17 -0.37
C PRO A 79 -11.91 2.02 -1.32
N ASN A 80 -11.43 2.03 -2.57
CA ASN A 80 -11.66 0.97 -3.53
C ASN A 80 -10.92 -0.33 -3.14
N PHE A 81 -9.69 -0.24 -2.62
CA PHE A 81 -8.97 -1.39 -2.04
C PHE A 81 -9.62 -1.89 -0.74
N TYR A 82 -10.19 -1.02 0.09
CA TYR A 82 -10.95 -1.46 1.28
C TYR A 82 -12.20 -2.24 0.89
N ARG A 83 -12.88 -1.85 -0.19
CA ARG A 83 -13.96 -2.66 -0.75
C ARG A 83 -13.48 -4.05 -1.18
N LEU A 84 -12.38 -4.14 -1.93
CA LEU A 84 -11.80 -5.42 -2.33
C LEU A 84 -11.48 -6.30 -1.12
N LEU A 85 -10.80 -5.73 -0.11
CA LEU A 85 -10.52 -6.44 1.14
C LEU A 85 -11.79 -6.89 1.87
N ARG A 86 -12.86 -6.10 1.86
CA ARG A 86 -14.11 -6.42 2.54
C ARG A 86 -14.90 -7.51 1.84
N ASP A 87 -15.04 -7.42 0.50
CA ASP A 87 -16.04 -8.15 -0.26
C ASP A 87 -15.50 -9.42 -0.93
N VAL A 88 -14.19 -9.53 -1.18
CA VAL A 88 -13.57 -10.71 -1.78
C VAL A 88 -13.56 -11.88 -0.79
N ASP A 89 -14.04 -13.05 -1.23
CA ASP A 89 -13.85 -14.28 -0.46
C ASP A 89 -12.43 -14.81 -0.64
N LEU A 90 -11.64 -14.75 0.44
CA LEU A 90 -10.26 -15.22 0.48
C LEU A 90 -10.15 -16.71 0.83
N SER A 91 -11.26 -17.41 1.05
CA SER A 91 -11.26 -18.84 1.35
C SER A 91 -10.66 -19.62 0.17
N GLY A 92 -9.75 -20.53 0.47
CA GLY A 92 -9.07 -21.33 -0.54
C GLY A 92 -7.96 -20.63 -1.32
N PHE A 93 -7.56 -19.41 -0.96
CA PHE A 93 -6.35 -18.76 -1.46
C PHE A 93 -5.23 -18.84 -0.44
N ASP A 94 -4.00 -19.12 -0.92
CA ASP A 94 -2.81 -19.13 -0.07
C ASP A 94 -2.29 -17.70 0.16
N TYR A 95 -2.47 -16.81 -0.83
CA TYR A 95 -1.95 -15.45 -0.84
C TYR A 95 -2.95 -14.44 -1.41
N LEU A 96 -2.83 -13.19 -0.94
CA LEU A 96 -3.47 -12.00 -1.48
C LEU A 96 -2.39 -11.08 -2.06
N SER A 97 -2.64 -10.46 -3.21
CA SER A 97 -1.81 -9.37 -3.75
C SER A 97 -2.67 -8.20 -4.19
N PHE A 98 -2.18 -6.96 -4.04
CA PHE A 98 -2.84 -5.77 -4.58
C PHE A 98 -2.26 -5.42 -5.94
N ALA A 99 -3.09 -4.86 -6.82
CA ALA A 99 -2.70 -4.37 -8.13
C ALA A 99 -3.37 -3.02 -8.43
N ASP A 100 -2.57 -2.04 -8.84
CA ASP A 100 -3.07 -0.84 -9.49
C ASP A 100 -3.39 -1.17 -10.97
N GLN A 101 -4.09 -0.28 -11.68
CA GLN A 101 -4.61 -0.56 -13.03
C GLN A 101 -3.62 -0.27 -14.17
N ASP A 102 -2.44 0.28 -13.87
CA ASP A 102 -1.59 0.99 -14.82
C ASP A 102 -0.11 0.57 -14.80
N ASP A 103 0.22 -0.49 -14.07
CA ASP A 103 1.57 -1.03 -13.94
C ASP A 103 1.85 -2.19 -14.92
N LEU A 104 3.09 -2.70 -14.91
CA LEU A 104 3.46 -3.93 -15.62
C LEU A 104 4.21 -4.87 -14.67
N TRP A 105 3.65 -6.04 -14.40
CA TRP A 105 4.25 -7.01 -13.50
C TRP A 105 5.28 -7.88 -14.20
N HIS A 106 6.40 -8.17 -13.53
CA HIS A 106 7.30 -9.21 -13.98
C HIS A 106 6.64 -10.59 -13.87
N PRO A 107 6.82 -11.50 -14.86
CA PRO A 107 6.17 -12.81 -14.86
C PRO A 107 6.46 -13.68 -13.63
N GLU A 108 7.59 -13.45 -12.95
CA GLU A 108 8.00 -14.19 -11.76
C GLU A 108 7.64 -13.49 -10.43
N LYS A 109 6.93 -12.38 -10.46
CA LYS A 109 6.67 -11.56 -9.27
C LYS A 109 6.05 -12.37 -8.14
N LEU A 110 4.94 -13.05 -8.39
CA LEU A 110 4.20 -13.77 -7.35
C LEU A 110 4.97 -15.02 -6.89
N TRP A 111 5.55 -15.75 -7.82
CA TRP A 111 6.35 -16.94 -7.48
C TRP A 111 7.59 -16.58 -6.65
N ARG A 112 8.31 -15.52 -7.02
CA ARG A 112 9.46 -15.04 -6.25
C ARG A 112 9.06 -14.58 -4.85
N ALA A 113 7.97 -13.83 -4.73
CA ALA A 113 7.45 -13.40 -3.44
C ALA A 113 7.17 -14.60 -2.54
N GLN A 114 6.45 -15.62 -3.02
CA GLN A 114 6.18 -16.86 -2.30
C GLN A 114 7.48 -17.56 -1.86
N CYS A 115 8.44 -17.72 -2.76
CA CYS A 115 9.72 -18.38 -2.43
C CYS A 115 10.49 -17.62 -1.34
N LEU A 116 10.58 -16.28 -1.44
CA LEU A 116 11.27 -15.48 -0.45
C LEU A 116 10.55 -15.46 0.90
N MET A 117 9.22 -15.35 0.89
CA MET A 117 8.40 -15.43 2.11
C MET A 117 8.59 -16.77 2.82
N THR A 118 8.56 -17.88 2.10
CA THR A 118 8.83 -19.21 2.65
C THR A 118 10.24 -19.30 3.24
N LYS A 119 11.26 -18.83 2.51
CA LYS A 119 12.66 -18.85 2.96
C LYS A 119 12.90 -18.01 4.22
N LYS A 120 12.15 -16.92 4.39
CA LYS A 120 12.29 -15.96 5.50
C LYS A 120 11.25 -16.14 6.60
N SER A 121 10.36 -17.14 6.48
CA SER A 121 9.20 -17.31 7.37
C SER A 121 8.38 -16.03 7.49
N ALA A 122 8.28 -15.26 6.39
CA ALA A 122 7.53 -14.00 6.35
C ALA A 122 6.07 -14.24 5.93
N LEU A 123 5.17 -13.42 6.47
CA LEU A 123 3.75 -13.44 6.14
C LEU A 123 3.33 -12.22 5.31
N GLY A 124 4.17 -11.20 5.25
CA GLY A 124 4.03 -10.05 4.36
C GLY A 124 5.27 -9.86 3.49
N TYR A 125 5.06 -9.43 2.27
CA TYR A 125 6.11 -9.13 1.29
C TYR A 125 5.83 -7.81 0.59
N SER A 126 6.90 -7.08 0.32
CA SER A 126 6.95 -5.98 -0.63
C SER A 126 8.30 -5.97 -1.34
N SER A 127 8.47 -5.13 -2.35
CA SER A 127 9.70 -5.10 -3.13
C SER A 127 10.08 -3.70 -3.61
N ASN A 128 11.28 -3.58 -4.16
CA ASN A 128 11.62 -2.50 -5.05
C ASN A 128 10.76 -2.55 -6.30
N PHE A 129 10.71 -1.45 -7.04
CA PHE A 129 10.06 -1.34 -8.35
C PHE A 129 10.85 -0.41 -9.27
N THR A 130 10.61 -0.49 -10.56
CA THR A 130 11.21 0.40 -11.55
C THR A 130 10.17 1.39 -12.06
N ALA A 131 10.29 2.65 -11.69
CA ALA A 131 9.47 3.71 -12.28
C ALA A 131 9.88 3.95 -13.72
N PHE A 132 8.92 4.06 -14.66
CA PHE A 132 9.19 4.33 -16.06
C PHE A 132 8.23 5.37 -16.62
N TRP A 133 8.74 6.16 -17.58
CA TRP A 133 8.03 7.27 -18.20
C TRP A 133 7.78 7.03 -19.68
N PRO A 134 6.77 7.68 -20.29
CA PRO A 134 6.54 7.61 -21.73
C PRO A 134 7.74 8.06 -22.58
N THR A 135 8.65 8.82 -22.00
CA THR A 135 9.91 9.27 -22.64
C THR A 135 10.94 8.15 -22.80
N GLY A 136 10.68 6.95 -22.26
CA GLY A 136 11.65 5.84 -22.23
C GLY A 136 12.60 5.89 -21.02
N GLU A 137 12.54 6.92 -20.20
CA GLU A 137 13.30 6.95 -18.93
C GLU A 137 12.80 5.86 -17.99
N ALA A 138 13.73 5.17 -17.31
CA ALA A 138 13.41 4.19 -16.28
C ALA A 138 14.35 4.36 -15.07
N ARG A 139 13.81 4.26 -13.86
CA ARG A 139 14.55 4.46 -12.62
C ARG A 139 14.17 3.44 -11.55
N LEU A 140 15.16 2.72 -11.04
CA LEU A 140 14.95 1.84 -9.87
C LEU A 140 14.62 2.67 -8.62
N VAL A 141 13.52 2.34 -7.98
CA VAL A 141 13.09 2.93 -6.71
C VAL A 141 13.34 1.92 -5.59
N ASN A 142 14.36 2.19 -4.79
CA ASN A 142 14.73 1.33 -3.67
C ASN A 142 13.81 1.58 -2.45
N LYS A 143 13.09 0.56 -2.03
CA LYS A 143 12.25 0.51 -0.82
C LYS A 143 12.81 -0.46 0.24
N ALA A 144 13.77 -1.30 -0.12
CA ALA A 144 14.35 -2.35 0.72
C ALA A 144 15.36 -1.79 1.76
N TRP A 145 14.94 -0.78 2.51
CA TRP A 145 15.67 -0.26 3.64
C TRP A 145 15.35 -1.08 4.90
N PRO A 146 16.30 -1.25 5.84
CA PRO A 146 16.07 -1.96 7.08
C PRO A 146 14.89 -1.39 7.87
N GLN A 147 13.99 -2.25 8.31
CA GLN A 147 12.85 -1.88 9.15
C GLN A 147 13.33 -1.26 10.47
N ARG A 148 12.54 -0.35 11.03
CA ARG A 148 12.81 0.37 12.27
C ARG A 148 11.72 0.07 13.30
N THR A 149 11.95 0.49 14.55
CA THR A 149 11.04 0.20 15.65
C THR A 149 9.61 0.67 15.38
N TRP A 150 9.44 1.87 14.83
CA TRP A 150 8.14 2.51 14.63
C TRP A 150 7.91 3.00 13.20
N ASP A 151 8.72 2.55 12.21
CA ASP A 151 8.57 2.97 10.82
C ASP A 151 7.15 2.74 10.28
N PHE A 152 6.52 1.66 10.69
CA PHE A 152 5.18 1.28 10.25
C PHE A 152 4.07 2.29 10.60
N LEU A 153 4.29 3.15 11.58
CA LEU A 153 3.37 4.25 11.90
C LEU A 153 3.63 5.52 11.08
N PHE A 154 4.71 5.59 10.31
CA PHE A 154 5.08 6.80 9.59
C PHE A 154 5.36 6.59 8.10
N GLU A 155 5.43 5.35 7.64
CA GLU A 155 5.62 5.01 6.22
C GLU A 155 5.14 3.59 5.91
N SER A 156 4.72 3.35 4.65
CA SER A 156 4.44 2.02 4.12
C SER A 156 5.73 1.26 3.76
N ALA A 157 5.66 -0.06 3.60
CA ALA A 157 6.81 -0.86 3.15
C ALA A 157 7.18 -0.65 1.68
N GLY A 158 6.39 0.11 0.95
CA GLY A 158 6.46 0.40 -0.47
C GLY A 158 5.05 0.60 -1.02
N PRO A 159 4.85 0.83 -2.32
CA PRO A 159 3.51 0.93 -2.88
C PRO A 159 2.76 -0.41 -2.81
N GLY A 160 1.46 -0.34 -2.56
CA GLY A 160 0.59 -1.49 -2.36
C GLY A 160 0.64 -2.51 -3.49
N CYS A 161 0.78 -2.05 -4.72
CA CYS A 161 0.92 -2.90 -5.90
C CYS A 161 2.15 -3.83 -5.88
N THR A 162 3.11 -3.64 -4.95
CA THR A 162 4.21 -4.59 -4.70
C THR A 162 3.89 -5.65 -3.65
N TYR A 163 2.75 -5.53 -2.93
CA TYR A 163 2.46 -6.36 -1.75
C TYR A 163 1.95 -7.75 -2.13
N VAL A 164 2.45 -8.72 -1.35
CA VAL A 164 1.91 -10.08 -1.28
C VAL A 164 1.76 -10.46 0.19
N LEU A 165 0.56 -10.86 0.58
CA LEU A 165 0.19 -11.24 1.94
C LEU A 165 -0.17 -12.72 1.97
N HIS A 166 0.45 -13.49 2.84
CA HIS A 166 0.01 -14.86 3.12
C HIS A 166 -1.38 -14.84 3.77
N SER A 167 -2.21 -15.86 3.53
CA SER A 167 -3.58 -15.94 4.07
C SER A 167 -3.65 -15.75 5.59
N SER A 168 -2.66 -16.23 6.33
CA SER A 168 -2.57 -16.03 7.79
C SER A 168 -2.44 -14.56 8.22
N LEU A 169 -2.01 -13.65 7.33
CA LEU A 169 -2.02 -12.21 7.54
C LEU A 169 -3.21 -11.54 6.84
N ALA A 170 -3.54 -11.98 5.61
CA ALA A 170 -4.58 -11.37 4.80
C ALA A 170 -5.98 -11.52 5.45
N ILE A 171 -6.29 -12.68 6.02
CA ILE A 171 -7.60 -12.94 6.67
C ILE A 171 -7.80 -12.07 7.92
N PRO A 172 -6.87 -11.97 8.89
CA PRO A 172 -7.00 -11.03 10.01
C PRO A 172 -7.08 -9.57 9.57
N LEU A 173 -6.32 -9.16 8.54
CA LEU A 173 -6.43 -7.80 7.98
C LEU A 173 -7.82 -7.56 7.36
N GLN A 174 -8.38 -8.54 6.65
CA GLN A 174 -9.73 -8.48 6.12
C GLN A 174 -10.77 -8.33 7.24
N GLN A 175 -10.61 -9.06 8.35
CA GLN A 175 -11.49 -8.95 9.52
C GLN A 175 -11.42 -7.54 10.14
N LEU A 176 -10.22 -6.97 10.25
CA LEU A 176 -10.07 -5.58 10.69
C LEU A 176 -10.87 -4.64 9.78
N VAL A 177 -10.73 -4.75 8.45
CA VAL A 177 -11.43 -3.88 7.48
C VAL A 177 -12.95 -4.07 7.56
N ARG A 178 -13.44 -5.30 7.74
CA ARG A 178 -14.87 -5.61 7.87
C ARG A 178 -15.49 -5.05 9.14
N ASN A 179 -14.73 -5.01 10.23
CA ASN A 179 -15.19 -4.57 11.55
C ASN A 179 -14.89 -3.08 11.81
N ALA A 180 -14.12 -2.42 10.94
CA ALA A 180 -13.76 -1.03 11.12
C ALA A 180 -14.97 -0.10 10.93
N ASP A 181 -14.96 0.97 11.70
CA ASP A 181 -15.93 2.06 11.64
C ASP A 181 -15.61 3.06 10.49
N LYS A 182 -16.28 4.23 10.54
CA LYS A 182 -16.11 5.31 9.56
C LYS A 182 -14.65 5.83 9.46
N ASN A 183 -13.81 5.59 10.48
CA ASN A 183 -12.43 6.06 10.48
C ASN A 183 -11.58 5.35 9.42
N LEU A 184 -11.94 4.14 9.02
CA LEU A 184 -11.27 3.44 7.93
C LEU A 184 -11.27 4.26 6.63
N LEU A 185 -12.40 4.90 6.29
CA LEU A 185 -12.52 5.70 5.06
C LEU A 185 -11.74 7.02 5.09
N ARG A 186 -11.22 7.41 6.26
CA ARG A 186 -10.32 8.56 6.44
C ARG A 186 -8.84 8.17 6.25
N VAL A 187 -8.53 6.88 6.18
CA VAL A 187 -7.17 6.39 5.89
C VAL A 187 -7.02 6.25 4.38
N ASP A 188 -6.25 7.12 3.76
CA ASP A 188 -6.10 7.18 2.31
C ASP A 188 -5.25 6.04 1.72
N TYR A 189 -4.41 5.40 2.56
CA TYR A 189 -3.37 4.47 2.13
C TYR A 189 -3.60 3.06 2.68
N HIS A 190 -4.23 2.20 1.88
CA HIS A 190 -4.47 0.80 2.22
C HIS A 190 -3.19 0.01 2.49
N ASP A 191 -2.13 0.31 1.74
CA ASP A 191 -0.81 -0.30 1.87
C ASP A 191 -0.14 0.06 3.20
N TRP A 192 -0.26 1.32 3.63
CA TRP A 192 0.25 1.74 4.91
C TRP A 192 -0.50 1.06 6.07
N LEU A 193 -1.83 0.99 6.00
CA LEU A 193 -2.64 0.25 6.99
C LEU A 193 -2.24 -1.23 7.05
N ALA A 194 -2.09 -1.89 5.90
CA ALA A 194 -1.72 -3.31 5.84
C ALA A 194 -0.34 -3.57 6.45
N TYR A 195 0.64 -2.70 6.16
CA TYR A 195 1.98 -2.79 6.74
C TYR A 195 1.97 -2.51 8.25
N ALA A 196 1.25 -1.47 8.69
CA ALA A 196 1.13 -1.12 10.10
C ALA A 196 0.47 -2.25 10.90
N PHE A 197 -0.61 -2.82 10.37
CA PHE A 197 -1.28 -3.98 10.96
C PHE A 197 -0.31 -5.15 11.13
N ALA A 198 0.39 -5.52 10.06
CA ALA A 198 1.34 -6.62 10.10
C ALA A 198 2.43 -6.40 11.17
N ARG A 199 3.04 -5.21 11.19
CA ARG A 199 4.15 -4.89 12.09
C ARG A 199 3.72 -4.81 13.55
N TYR A 200 2.58 -4.21 13.84
CA TYR A 200 2.06 -4.08 15.20
C TYR A 200 1.66 -5.45 15.79
N HIS A 201 1.03 -6.31 15.00
CA HIS A 201 0.65 -7.66 15.42
C HIS A 201 1.76 -8.71 15.25
N ASN A 202 3.01 -8.28 15.03
CA ASN A 202 4.20 -9.14 14.92
C ASN A 202 4.16 -10.16 13.78
N PHE A 203 3.44 -9.89 12.70
CA PHE A 203 3.54 -10.68 11.48
C PHE A 203 4.85 -10.34 10.75
N PRO A 204 5.73 -11.33 10.51
CA PRO A 204 7.02 -11.08 9.86
C PRO A 204 6.82 -10.55 8.43
N TRP A 205 7.55 -9.47 8.10
CA TRP A 205 7.50 -8.82 6.79
C TRP A 205 8.87 -8.77 6.15
N VAL A 206 8.97 -9.13 4.87
CA VAL A 206 10.21 -9.03 4.08
C VAL A 206 10.05 -7.99 2.97
N ILE A 207 11.09 -7.17 2.79
CA ILE A 207 11.18 -6.20 1.68
C ILE A 207 12.29 -6.67 0.75
N ASP A 208 11.92 -7.10 -0.47
CA ASP A 208 12.87 -7.63 -1.46
C ASP A 208 13.61 -6.48 -2.16
N THR A 209 14.89 -6.67 -2.40
CA THR A 209 15.72 -5.75 -3.18
C THR A 209 15.51 -5.86 -4.69
N TRP A 210 14.82 -6.90 -5.14
CA TRP A 210 14.49 -7.10 -6.54
C TRP A 210 13.34 -6.17 -6.96
N SER A 211 13.38 -5.68 -8.21
CA SER A 211 12.29 -4.90 -8.80
C SER A 211 11.24 -5.85 -9.36
N SER A 212 10.09 -5.96 -8.69
CA SER A 212 9.05 -6.93 -9.07
C SER A 212 8.14 -6.48 -10.22
N MET A 213 8.21 -5.21 -10.58
CA MET A 213 7.31 -4.61 -11.56
C MET A 213 7.86 -3.30 -12.10
N GLN A 214 7.31 -2.87 -13.23
CA GLN A 214 7.47 -1.55 -13.79
C GLN A 214 6.27 -0.70 -13.38
N TYR A 215 6.54 0.38 -12.64
CA TYR A 215 5.55 1.33 -12.14
C TYR A 215 5.43 2.51 -13.11
N ARG A 216 4.30 2.60 -13.80
CA ARG A 216 4.09 3.61 -14.85
C ARG A 216 3.95 5.00 -14.25
N GLN A 217 4.61 5.98 -14.87
CA GLN A 217 4.52 7.40 -14.50
C GLN A 217 3.71 8.16 -15.56
N HIS A 218 2.59 8.73 -15.15
CA HIS A 218 1.75 9.59 -16.00
C HIS A 218 1.09 10.70 -15.16
N ALA A 219 0.43 11.65 -15.81
CA ALA A 219 -0.13 12.85 -15.17
C ALA A 219 -1.22 12.55 -14.10
N HIS A 220 -1.83 11.37 -14.17
CA HIS A 220 -2.94 10.97 -13.31
C HIS A 220 -2.54 10.04 -12.15
N ASN A 221 -1.24 9.77 -11.95
CA ASN A 221 -0.83 8.98 -10.78
C ASN A 221 -1.19 9.70 -9.48
N GLN A 222 -1.81 9.01 -8.54
CA GLN A 222 -2.07 9.57 -7.19
C GLN A 222 -0.78 9.89 -6.44
N ILE A 223 0.25 9.05 -6.63
CA ILE A 223 1.59 9.25 -6.06
C ILE A 223 2.61 9.06 -7.17
N GLY A 224 3.07 10.17 -7.79
CA GLY A 224 4.14 10.13 -8.79
C GLY A 224 5.53 10.29 -8.18
N VAL A 225 6.56 9.81 -8.89
CA VAL A 225 7.97 10.12 -8.58
C VAL A 225 8.26 11.54 -9.08
N ASN A 226 7.75 12.54 -8.37
CA ASN A 226 7.86 13.93 -8.78
C ASN A 226 9.17 14.57 -8.30
N ALA A 227 9.93 15.19 -9.24
CA ALA A 227 11.05 16.08 -8.97
C ALA A 227 10.67 17.52 -9.37
N GLY A 228 11.05 18.53 -8.55
CA GLY A 228 10.90 19.96 -8.87
C GLY A 228 10.48 20.83 -7.69
N TRP A 229 10.72 22.17 -7.80
CA TRP A 229 10.41 23.18 -6.77
C TRP A 229 8.93 23.22 -6.37
N ARG A 230 8.02 23.02 -7.31
CA ARG A 230 6.57 23.03 -7.06
C ARG A 230 6.15 21.83 -6.19
N SER A 231 6.72 20.66 -6.47
CA SER A 231 6.51 19.45 -5.67
C SER A 231 7.11 19.56 -4.28
N PHE A 232 8.24 20.26 -4.15
CA PHE A 232 8.86 20.56 -2.85
C PHE A 232 7.92 21.38 -1.97
N TRP A 233 7.40 22.51 -2.47
CA TRP A 233 6.47 23.37 -1.71
C TRP A 233 5.15 22.70 -1.36
N LEU A 234 4.61 21.86 -2.25
CA LEU A 234 3.42 21.05 -1.94
C LEU A 234 3.69 20.05 -0.80
N ARG A 235 4.86 19.42 -0.78
CA ARG A 235 5.28 18.55 0.33
C ARG A 235 5.45 19.32 1.63
N VAL A 236 6.11 20.46 1.60
CA VAL A 236 6.26 21.33 2.78
C VAL A 236 4.88 21.73 3.32
N ARG A 237 3.96 22.15 2.46
CA ARG A 237 2.59 22.49 2.87
C ARG A 237 1.86 21.29 3.47
N LYS A 238 1.99 20.10 2.88
CA LYS A 238 1.41 18.86 3.40
C LYS A 238 2.04 18.45 4.74
N ILE A 239 3.32 18.71 4.95
CA ILE A 239 3.98 18.50 6.25
C ILE A 239 3.43 19.47 7.29
N LEU A 240 3.37 20.77 6.98
CA LEU A 240 2.89 21.80 7.91
C LEU A 240 1.40 21.65 8.26
N SER A 241 0.58 21.05 7.38
CA SER A 241 -0.83 20.75 7.70
C SER A 241 -0.97 19.64 8.75
N GLY A 242 0.09 18.90 9.08
CA GLY A 242 0.02 17.78 10.02
C GLY A 242 -0.66 16.51 9.45
N TYR A 243 -1.06 16.53 8.17
CA TYR A 243 -1.77 15.43 7.51
C TYR A 243 -1.12 14.06 7.74
N GLY A 244 0.21 13.95 7.60
CA GLY A 244 0.91 12.67 7.79
C GLY A 244 0.78 12.14 9.23
N PHE A 245 0.77 13.02 10.22
CA PHE A 245 0.58 12.63 11.62
C PHE A 245 -0.89 12.29 11.95
N GLU A 246 -1.85 12.96 11.29
CA GLU A 246 -3.27 12.57 11.37
C GLU A 246 -3.48 11.16 10.82
N GLN A 247 -2.92 10.84 9.65
CA GLN A 247 -2.95 9.49 9.09
C GLN A 247 -2.28 8.47 10.04
N SER A 248 -1.14 8.84 10.66
CA SER A 248 -0.46 7.99 11.65
C SER A 248 -1.34 7.70 12.85
N LEU A 249 -2.08 8.69 13.37
CA LEU A 249 -3.01 8.51 14.49
C LEU A 249 -4.20 7.63 14.13
N LEU A 250 -4.82 7.85 12.96
CA LEU A 250 -5.92 7.04 12.46
C LEU A 250 -5.50 5.57 12.27
N ILE A 251 -4.32 5.34 11.69
CA ILE A 251 -3.77 4.00 11.51
C ILE A 251 -3.47 3.37 12.88
N ALA A 252 -2.84 4.12 13.79
CA ALA A 252 -2.52 3.60 15.13
C ALA A 252 -3.78 3.20 15.92
N ASP A 253 -4.87 3.95 15.78
CA ASP A 253 -6.15 3.63 16.38
C ASP A 253 -6.75 2.35 15.77
N LEU A 254 -6.84 2.28 14.46
CA LEU A 254 -7.37 1.10 13.75
C LEU A 254 -6.61 -0.19 14.06
N VAL A 255 -5.28 -0.15 14.14
CA VAL A 255 -4.47 -1.33 14.47
C VAL A 255 -4.33 -1.56 15.99
N GLN A 256 -5.01 -0.76 16.82
CA GLN A 256 -4.98 -0.83 18.29
C GLN A 256 -3.62 -0.51 18.92
N ALA A 257 -2.80 0.31 18.25
CA ALA A 257 -1.45 0.68 18.67
C ALA A 257 -1.41 1.94 19.56
N SER A 258 -2.56 2.46 19.99
CA SER A 258 -2.69 3.72 20.76
C SER A 258 -1.92 3.72 22.08
N ALA A 259 -1.62 2.55 22.66
CA ALA A 259 -0.83 2.41 23.88
C ALA A 259 0.70 2.56 23.66
N LEU A 260 1.18 2.58 22.43
CA LEU A 260 2.60 2.71 22.16
C LEU A 260 3.15 4.08 22.61
N PRO A 261 4.36 4.14 23.21
CA PRO A 261 4.98 5.40 23.61
C PRO A 261 5.08 6.44 22.49
N VAL A 262 5.30 5.98 21.25
CA VAL A 262 5.38 6.84 20.06
C VAL A 262 4.03 7.51 19.75
N VAL A 263 2.92 6.87 20.07
CA VAL A 263 1.58 7.44 19.91
C VAL A 263 1.27 8.36 21.07
N GLN A 264 1.36 7.87 22.32
CA GLN A 264 0.97 8.64 23.52
C GLN A 264 1.86 9.88 23.73
N ARG A 265 3.19 9.68 23.78
CA ARG A 265 4.15 10.76 24.06
C ARG A 265 4.53 11.54 22.81
N GLY A 266 4.52 10.90 21.65
CA GLY A 266 4.91 11.50 20.39
C GLY A 266 3.74 12.20 19.70
N LEU A 267 2.84 11.46 19.11
CA LEU A 267 1.73 11.98 18.32
C LEU A 267 0.69 12.72 19.18
N GLY A 268 0.40 12.21 20.40
CA GLY A 268 -0.55 12.78 21.34
C GLY A 268 0.06 13.81 22.32
N GLY A 269 1.38 13.99 22.34
CA GLY A 269 2.07 14.86 23.29
C GLY A 269 2.20 16.34 22.87
N GLY A 270 1.40 16.80 21.90
CA GLY A 270 1.41 18.19 21.45
C GLY A 270 2.79 18.65 20.95
N ARG A 271 3.18 19.90 21.25
CA ARG A 271 4.48 20.46 20.80
C ARG A 271 5.67 19.71 21.37
N LEU A 272 5.64 19.32 22.64
CA LEU A 272 6.71 18.52 23.26
C LEU A 272 6.79 17.11 22.66
N GLY A 273 5.65 16.55 22.28
CA GLY A 273 5.57 15.27 21.58
C GLY A 273 6.28 15.31 20.21
N TYR A 274 6.12 16.37 19.45
CA TYR A 274 6.87 16.54 18.19
C TYR A 274 8.38 16.63 18.42
N LEU A 275 8.85 17.32 19.45
CA LEU A 275 10.28 17.35 19.81
C LEU A 275 10.76 15.95 20.22
N TRP A 276 9.95 15.22 20.97
CA TRP A 276 10.24 13.84 21.36
C TRP A 276 10.36 12.91 20.12
N LEU A 277 9.49 13.09 19.13
CA LEU A 277 9.57 12.38 17.82
C LEU A 277 10.79 12.77 17.01
N ALA A 278 11.14 14.06 16.97
CA ALA A 278 12.34 14.55 16.28
C ALA A 278 13.58 13.79 16.75
N LEU A 279 13.79 13.67 18.07
CA LEU A 279 14.92 12.94 18.65
C LEU A 279 14.92 11.43 18.34
N ARG A 280 13.81 10.90 17.82
CA ARG A 280 13.62 9.48 17.45
C ARG A 280 13.40 9.23 15.98
N ALA A 281 13.73 10.20 15.14
CA ALA A 281 13.57 10.13 13.69
C ALA A 281 14.19 8.86 13.08
N THR A 282 15.32 8.37 13.63
CA THR A 282 15.99 7.13 13.21
C THR A 282 15.20 5.86 13.53
N GLN A 283 14.27 5.92 14.47
CA GLN A 283 13.36 4.81 14.82
C GLN A 283 12.04 4.88 14.03
N CYS A 284 11.70 6.07 13.49
CA CYS A 284 10.45 6.35 12.81
C CYS A 284 10.53 6.23 11.29
N ARG A 285 11.71 6.36 10.69
CA ARG A 285 11.90 6.33 9.23
C ARG A 285 13.07 5.43 8.86
N ARG A 286 12.95 4.71 7.73
CA ARG A 286 13.95 3.73 7.31
C ARG A 286 15.14 4.37 6.59
N LYS A 287 14.89 5.27 5.61
CA LYS A 287 15.93 5.91 4.81
C LYS A 287 16.50 7.14 5.51
N ARG A 288 17.83 7.31 5.52
CA ARG A 288 18.51 8.42 6.22
C ARG A 288 18.01 9.82 5.82
N ILE A 289 17.78 10.04 4.54
CA ILE A 289 17.25 11.34 4.07
C ILE A 289 15.82 11.58 4.60
N ASP A 290 14.99 10.54 4.71
CA ASP A 290 13.64 10.64 5.24
C ASP A 290 13.65 10.83 6.76
N GLN A 291 14.66 10.30 7.48
CA GLN A 291 14.91 10.57 8.90
C GLN A 291 15.19 12.06 9.14
N MET A 292 16.04 12.65 8.29
CA MET A 292 16.34 14.08 8.35
C MET A 292 15.11 14.94 8.10
N TRP A 293 14.33 14.63 7.05
CA TRP A 293 13.09 15.36 6.76
C TRP A 293 12.04 15.17 7.85
N PHE A 294 11.93 13.99 8.43
CA PHE A 294 11.05 13.73 9.56
C PHE A 294 11.45 14.57 10.78
N PHE A 295 12.74 14.62 11.11
CA PHE A 295 13.27 15.47 12.18
C PHE A 295 12.88 16.94 11.96
N ILE A 296 13.18 17.47 10.77
CA ILE A 296 12.86 18.88 10.42
C ILE A 296 11.35 19.13 10.52
N SER A 297 10.54 18.21 10.01
CA SER A 297 9.07 18.31 10.06
C SER A 297 8.55 18.37 11.50
N CYS A 298 9.07 17.51 12.37
CA CYS A 298 8.71 17.52 13.78
C CYS A 298 9.10 18.82 14.47
N VAL A 299 10.30 19.34 14.22
CA VAL A 299 10.75 20.63 14.79
C VAL A 299 9.85 21.78 14.30
N LEU A 300 9.54 21.83 13.00
CA LEU A 300 8.65 22.87 12.47
C LEU A 300 7.25 22.80 13.07
N LEU A 301 6.69 21.62 13.26
CA LEU A 301 5.39 21.45 13.89
C LEU A 301 5.41 21.84 15.37
N ALA A 302 6.49 21.53 16.09
CA ALA A 302 6.65 21.97 17.47
C ALA A 302 6.69 23.49 17.61
N LEU A 303 7.25 24.20 16.62
CA LEU A 303 7.36 25.66 16.61
C LEU A 303 6.09 26.37 16.13
N PHE A 304 5.46 25.84 15.08
CA PHE A 304 4.45 26.60 14.31
C PHE A 304 3.05 26.02 14.35
N LYS A 305 2.83 24.75 14.79
CA LYS A 305 1.47 24.24 14.94
C LYS A 305 0.78 25.02 16.08
N PRO A 306 -0.43 25.58 15.84
CA PRO A 306 -1.21 26.19 16.93
C PRO A 306 -1.38 25.19 18.09
N ALA A 307 -1.31 25.68 19.32
CA ALA A 307 -1.67 24.84 20.48
C ALA A 307 -3.13 24.41 20.31
N ASP A 308 -3.39 23.11 20.38
CA ASP A 308 -4.77 22.62 20.40
C ASP A 308 -5.47 23.25 21.61
N ARG A 309 -6.67 23.82 21.40
CA ARG A 309 -7.44 24.54 22.42
C ARG A 309 -7.98 23.64 23.56
N GLY A 310 -7.23 22.61 23.92
CA GLY A 310 -7.58 21.63 24.96
C GLY A 310 -6.65 21.59 26.15
N ASP A 311 -5.64 22.46 26.23
CA ASP A 311 -4.69 22.54 27.35
C ASP A 311 -4.94 23.80 28.21
N ALA A 312 -6.19 24.15 28.47
CA ALA A 312 -6.57 25.17 29.45
C ALA A 312 -7.57 24.60 30.47
#